data_6488bbba28a3b1a773d11b654cde9929
#
_entry.id   6488bbba28a3b1a773d11b654cde9929
#
_cell.length_a   1.000
_cell.length_b   1.000
_cell.length_c   1.000
_cell.angle_alpha   90.00
_cell.angle_beta   90.00
_cell.angle_gamma   90.00
#
_symmetry.space_group_name_H-M   'P 1'
#
loop_
_entity.id
_entity.type
_entity.pdbx_description
1 polymer ?
#
loop_
_entity_poly.entity_id
_entity_poly.type
_entity_poly.pdbx_seq_one_letter_code
_entity_poly.pdbx_strand_id
1 'polypeptide(L)'
;MQNLRRLFQTYLAVLFLTAGALHVCAHPSASALSLQSPSRSAIETEIENQRQRLSSSDAEERRDALMKLGSMRRAAASRVALTGLSDASPMVRAGAAKAILSLGPEESVPALIPLTADKDEFVRRESAYALGLTRSPKAIETLTSLLLTDKEDGVRSAAAVALGDIGDESAVVTLSNILTQSATSGKSKKEKNIFVLRAAAKALGQTKSKAAVTALVAALSNEKLVEDVRREAATALGSIGDPAALPALRTAASSADPYLSQAALASIRHIAP
;
A
#
# COMPACT_ATOMS: atom_id res chain seq x y z
N MET A 1 -36.28 -0.41 -46.38
CA MET A 1 -35.64 -1.57 -45.68
C MET A 1 -35.70 -2.89 -46.46
N GLN A 2 -35.72 -2.85 -47.78
CA GLN A 2 -35.73 -4.09 -48.63
C GLN A 2 -34.45 -4.30 -49.43
N ASN A 3 -33.53 -3.34 -49.46
CA ASN A 3 -32.30 -3.44 -50.28
C ASN A 3 -31.06 -3.98 -49.51
N LEU A 4 -31.14 -4.20 -48.20
CA LEU A 4 -30.01 -4.73 -47.43
C LEU A 4 -30.02 -6.27 -47.30
N ARG A 5 -31.14 -6.93 -47.65
CA ARG A 5 -31.25 -8.42 -47.63
C ARG A 5 -30.78 -9.12 -48.89
N ARG A 6 -30.61 -8.39 -50.01
CA ARG A 6 -30.16 -8.98 -51.30
C ARG A 6 -28.64 -9.04 -51.46
N LEU A 7 -27.87 -8.26 -50.67
CA LEU A 7 -26.40 -8.27 -50.70
C LEU A 7 -25.76 -9.39 -49.87
N PHE A 8 -26.53 -10.00 -48.95
CA PHE A 8 -26.01 -11.09 -48.09
C PHE A 8 -26.18 -12.50 -48.73
N GLN A 9 -27.02 -12.65 -49.77
CA GLN A 9 -27.22 -13.95 -50.41
C GLN A 9 -26.33 -14.22 -51.63
N THR A 10 -25.60 -13.24 -52.15
CA THR A 10 -24.69 -13.41 -53.27
C THR A 10 -23.24 -13.70 -52.86
N TYR A 11 -22.88 -13.63 -51.59
CA TYR A 11 -21.52 -13.95 -51.09
C TYR A 11 -21.34 -15.39 -50.61
N LEU A 12 -22.41 -16.21 -50.58
CA LEU A 12 -22.35 -17.60 -50.07
C LEU A 12 -22.30 -18.67 -51.19
N ALA A 13 -22.20 -18.28 -52.48
CA ALA A 13 -22.31 -19.22 -53.58
C ALA A 13 -21.02 -19.36 -54.42
N VAL A 14 -19.86 -18.84 -54.02
CA VAL A 14 -18.60 -18.91 -54.80
C VAL A 14 -17.48 -19.66 -54.06
N LEU A 15 -17.78 -20.45 -53.08
CA LEU A 15 -16.74 -21.15 -52.27
C LEU A 15 -16.88 -22.69 -52.30
N PHE A 16 -17.28 -23.26 -53.43
CA PHE A 16 -17.14 -24.71 -53.71
C PHE A 16 -16.85 -24.90 -55.20
N LEU A 17 -15.56 -25.04 -55.53
CA LEU A 17 -15.02 -25.86 -56.61
C LEU A 17 -13.61 -25.38 -57.02
N THR A 18 -12.58 -25.85 -56.34
CA THR A 18 -11.29 -26.23 -56.94
C THR A 18 -10.58 -27.15 -55.93
N ALA A 19 -10.75 -28.46 -56.18
CA ALA A 19 -9.86 -29.46 -55.62
C ALA A 19 -8.60 -29.51 -56.48
N GLY A 20 -7.43 -29.37 -55.90
CA GLY A 20 -6.17 -29.48 -56.65
C GLY A 20 -4.95 -29.32 -55.75
N ALA A 21 -4.33 -30.45 -55.39
CA ALA A 21 -2.93 -30.65 -55.00
C ALA A 21 -2.38 -29.86 -53.80
N LEU A 22 -2.45 -30.47 -52.64
CA LEU A 22 -1.71 -30.08 -51.44
C LEU A 22 -0.25 -30.51 -51.55
N HIS A 23 0.65 -29.51 -51.66
CA HIS A 23 2.01 -29.64 -51.17
C HIS A 23 2.00 -29.35 -49.64
N VAL A 24 2.21 -30.38 -48.84
CA VAL A 24 2.42 -30.27 -47.40
C VAL A 24 3.80 -29.68 -47.17
N CYS A 25 3.88 -28.35 -47.07
CA CYS A 25 5.00 -27.72 -46.39
C CYS A 25 4.77 -27.85 -44.89
N ALA A 26 5.46 -28.82 -44.27
CA ALA A 26 5.58 -28.89 -42.81
C ALA A 26 6.25 -27.60 -42.30
N HIS A 27 5.47 -26.67 -41.81
CA HIS A 27 6.00 -25.57 -41.03
C HIS A 27 6.41 -26.17 -39.67
N PRO A 28 7.64 -25.93 -39.17
CA PRO A 28 7.99 -26.32 -37.82
C PRO A 28 7.04 -25.53 -36.89
N SER A 29 6.25 -26.27 -36.15
CA SER A 29 5.42 -25.75 -35.06
C SER A 29 6.31 -24.90 -34.18
N ALA A 30 6.11 -23.58 -34.18
CA ALA A 30 6.64 -22.73 -33.14
C ALA A 30 6.12 -23.30 -31.82
N SER A 31 6.98 -24.01 -31.10
CA SER A 31 6.71 -24.44 -29.75
C SER A 31 6.36 -23.20 -28.96
N ALA A 32 5.07 -22.99 -28.73
CA ALA A 32 4.63 -22.06 -27.73
C ALA A 32 5.37 -22.46 -26.44
N LEU A 33 6.34 -21.65 -26.02
CA LEU A 33 6.92 -21.70 -24.71
C LEU A 33 5.74 -21.47 -23.75
N SER A 34 5.05 -22.54 -23.39
CA SER A 34 4.11 -22.52 -22.30
C SER A 34 4.94 -22.17 -21.08
N LEU A 35 4.72 -20.97 -20.55
CA LEU A 35 5.16 -20.59 -19.21
C LEU A 35 4.41 -21.52 -18.24
N GLN A 36 4.91 -22.75 -18.13
CA GLN A 36 4.37 -23.72 -17.18
C GLN A 36 4.65 -23.18 -15.80
N SER A 37 3.61 -22.94 -15.03
CA SER A 37 3.76 -22.69 -13.60
C SER A 37 4.61 -23.80 -12.99
N PRO A 38 5.61 -23.48 -12.14
CA PRO A 38 6.50 -24.50 -11.60
C PRO A 38 5.71 -25.59 -10.89
N SER A 39 6.11 -26.85 -11.07
CA SER A 39 5.46 -27.98 -10.41
C SER A 39 5.49 -27.81 -8.89
N ARG A 40 4.52 -28.42 -8.20
CA ARG A 40 4.45 -28.36 -6.73
C ARG A 40 5.77 -28.83 -6.09
N SER A 41 6.38 -29.89 -6.60
CA SER A 41 7.66 -30.41 -6.11
C SER A 41 8.82 -29.42 -6.34
N ALA A 42 8.86 -28.70 -7.47
CA ALA A 42 9.89 -27.70 -7.72
C ALA A 42 9.79 -26.51 -6.74
N ILE A 43 8.56 -26.11 -6.36
CA ILE A 43 8.34 -25.07 -5.38
C ILE A 43 8.79 -25.52 -3.98
N GLU A 44 8.46 -26.74 -3.59
CA GLU A 44 8.86 -27.31 -2.30
C GLU A 44 10.39 -27.43 -2.20
N THR A 45 11.06 -27.86 -3.27
CA THR A 45 12.52 -27.88 -3.37
C THR A 45 13.12 -26.49 -3.23
N GLU A 46 12.54 -25.50 -3.89
CA GLU A 46 13.04 -24.12 -3.79
C GLU A 46 12.85 -23.55 -2.38
N ILE A 47 11.73 -23.80 -1.71
CA ILE A 47 11.54 -23.40 -0.31
C ILE A 47 12.61 -24.02 0.59
N GLU A 48 12.93 -25.29 0.39
CA GLU A 48 13.97 -25.98 1.18
C GLU A 48 15.37 -25.42 0.89
N ASN A 49 15.69 -25.09 -0.37
CA ASN A 49 16.94 -24.42 -0.71
C ASN A 49 17.07 -23.07 0.03
N GLN A 50 15.99 -22.28 0.06
CA GLN A 50 16.02 -21.02 0.79
C GLN A 50 16.09 -21.21 2.31
N ARG A 51 15.48 -22.26 2.87
CA ARG A 51 15.64 -22.65 4.28
C ARG A 51 17.11 -22.89 4.64
N GLN A 52 17.84 -23.61 3.79
CA GLN A 52 19.27 -23.86 4.01
C GLN A 52 20.07 -22.56 3.99
N ARG A 53 19.77 -21.65 3.05
CA ARG A 53 20.43 -20.33 2.95
C ARG A 53 20.16 -19.43 4.17
N LEU A 54 19.05 -19.60 4.88
CA LEU A 54 18.80 -18.90 6.14
C LEU A 54 19.78 -19.31 7.27
N SER A 55 20.51 -20.40 7.11
CA SER A 55 21.55 -20.82 8.05
C SER A 55 22.95 -20.30 7.71
N SER A 56 23.10 -19.50 6.64
CA SER A 56 24.38 -18.90 6.25
C SER A 56 24.93 -17.98 7.34
N SER A 57 26.24 -17.93 7.48
CA SER A 57 26.93 -16.94 8.31
C SER A 57 26.80 -15.52 7.76
N ASP A 58 26.60 -15.38 6.43
CA ASP A 58 26.44 -14.10 5.75
C ASP A 58 24.99 -13.56 5.89
N ALA A 59 24.85 -12.38 6.48
CA ALA A 59 23.56 -11.73 6.66
C ALA A 59 22.89 -11.32 5.33
N GLU A 60 23.68 -10.98 4.31
CA GLU A 60 23.16 -10.65 2.99
C GLU A 60 22.54 -11.89 2.33
N GLU A 61 23.19 -13.03 2.44
CA GLU A 61 22.66 -14.29 1.92
C GLU A 61 21.34 -14.68 2.63
N ARG A 62 21.27 -14.53 3.96
CA ARG A 62 20.03 -14.77 4.71
C ARG A 62 18.92 -13.79 4.30
N ARG A 63 19.24 -12.50 4.10
CA ARG A 63 18.30 -11.49 3.61
C ARG A 63 17.75 -11.85 2.23
N ASP A 64 18.61 -12.24 1.30
CA ASP A 64 18.23 -12.61 -0.05
C ASP A 64 17.33 -13.86 -0.06
N ALA A 65 17.59 -14.82 0.82
CA ALA A 65 16.73 -15.98 1.03
C ALA A 65 15.32 -15.55 1.46
N LEU A 66 15.19 -14.60 2.40
CA LEU A 66 13.90 -14.05 2.84
C LEU A 66 13.18 -13.31 1.71
N MET A 67 13.89 -12.51 0.92
CA MET A 67 13.31 -11.84 -0.24
C MET A 67 12.75 -12.86 -1.24
N LYS A 68 13.48 -13.93 -1.50
CA LYS A 68 13.03 -15.02 -2.36
C LYS A 68 11.79 -15.72 -1.80
N LEU A 69 11.80 -16.10 -0.52
CA LEU A 69 10.65 -16.69 0.16
C LEU A 69 9.40 -15.78 0.10
N GLY A 70 9.55 -14.50 0.39
CA GLY A 70 8.46 -13.53 0.31
C GLY A 70 7.89 -13.38 -1.11
N SER A 71 8.76 -13.40 -2.14
CA SER A 71 8.35 -13.30 -3.55
C SER A 71 7.50 -14.48 -4.02
N MET A 72 7.61 -15.64 -3.38
CA MET A 72 6.81 -16.82 -3.72
C MET A 72 5.32 -16.65 -3.39
N ARG A 73 4.95 -15.72 -2.50
CA ARG A 73 3.59 -15.45 -2.05
C ARG A 73 2.83 -16.71 -1.62
N ARG A 74 3.49 -17.58 -0.85
CA ARG A 74 2.95 -18.85 -0.36
C ARG A 74 3.10 -18.96 1.15
N ALA A 75 2.05 -19.43 1.83
CA ALA A 75 2.10 -19.64 3.28
C ALA A 75 3.23 -20.58 3.70
N ALA A 76 3.53 -21.62 2.93
CA ALA A 76 4.64 -22.52 3.21
C ALA A 76 6.01 -21.81 3.24
N ALA A 77 6.26 -20.91 2.26
CA ALA A 77 7.46 -20.09 2.22
C ALA A 77 7.52 -19.09 3.37
N SER A 78 6.39 -18.42 3.66
CA SER A 78 6.29 -17.49 4.78
C SER A 78 6.49 -18.15 6.13
N ARG A 79 6.07 -19.42 6.34
CA ARG A 79 6.37 -20.16 7.57
C ARG A 79 7.87 -20.41 7.75
N VAL A 80 8.61 -20.66 6.67
CA VAL A 80 10.07 -20.75 6.75
C VAL A 80 10.68 -19.41 7.12
N ALA A 81 10.15 -18.30 6.58
CA ALA A 81 10.65 -16.97 6.86
C ALA A 81 10.44 -16.49 8.31
N LEU A 82 9.56 -17.12 9.09
CA LEU A 82 9.36 -16.79 10.51
C LEU A 82 10.68 -16.88 11.32
N THR A 83 11.58 -17.78 10.97
CA THR A 83 12.88 -17.94 11.67
C THR A 83 13.73 -16.66 11.57
N GLY A 84 13.58 -15.89 10.51
CA GLY A 84 14.31 -14.63 10.31
C GLY A 84 13.87 -13.48 11.22
N LEU A 85 12.71 -13.57 11.88
CA LEU A 85 12.21 -12.50 12.79
C LEU A 85 13.09 -12.31 14.04
N SER A 86 13.88 -13.32 14.41
CA SER A 86 14.79 -13.29 15.56
C SER A 86 16.26 -13.22 15.17
N ASP A 87 16.57 -12.91 13.92
CA ASP A 87 17.95 -12.86 13.42
C ASP A 87 18.79 -11.80 14.14
N ALA A 88 20.09 -12.03 14.24
CA ALA A 88 21.03 -11.06 14.83
C ALA A 88 21.06 -9.74 14.01
N SER A 89 20.98 -9.84 12.68
CA SER A 89 20.98 -8.69 11.76
C SER A 89 19.62 -8.00 11.69
N PRO A 90 19.53 -6.69 11.94
CA PRO A 90 18.28 -5.94 11.77
C PRO A 90 17.74 -5.97 10.32
N MET A 91 18.62 -6.01 9.33
CA MET A 91 18.22 -6.13 7.92
C MET A 91 17.51 -7.45 7.62
N VAL A 92 17.95 -8.52 8.26
CA VAL A 92 17.31 -9.84 8.13
C VAL A 92 15.96 -9.85 8.85
N ARG A 93 15.88 -9.33 10.09
CA ARG A 93 14.59 -9.22 10.80
C ARG A 93 13.56 -8.41 10.03
N ALA A 94 13.95 -7.26 9.49
CA ALA A 94 13.08 -6.41 8.66
C ALA A 94 12.65 -7.11 7.35
N GLY A 95 13.56 -7.86 6.72
CA GLY A 95 13.25 -8.69 5.56
C GLY A 95 12.23 -9.79 5.88
N ALA A 96 12.39 -10.45 7.03
CA ALA A 96 11.46 -11.46 7.50
C ALA A 96 10.05 -10.90 7.74
N ALA A 97 9.93 -9.70 8.33
CA ALA A 97 8.65 -9.04 8.54
C ALA A 97 7.82 -8.90 7.25
N LYS A 98 8.47 -8.65 6.12
CA LYS A 98 7.82 -8.61 4.79
C LYS A 98 7.54 -10.01 4.24
N ALA A 99 8.45 -10.94 4.45
CA ALA A 99 8.37 -12.28 3.88
C ALA A 99 7.22 -13.13 4.46
N ILE A 100 6.75 -12.81 5.68
CA ILE A 100 5.69 -13.57 6.34
C ILE A 100 4.26 -13.14 5.97
N LEU A 101 4.08 -12.13 5.16
CA LEU A 101 2.74 -11.55 4.85
C LEU A 101 1.78 -12.51 4.13
N SER A 102 2.28 -13.62 3.57
CA SER A 102 1.41 -14.65 2.98
C SER A 102 0.83 -15.64 4.00
N LEU A 103 1.11 -15.47 5.29
CA LEU A 103 0.52 -16.30 6.36
C LEU A 103 -0.94 -15.94 6.67
N GLY A 104 -1.41 -14.80 6.24
CA GLY A 104 -2.69 -14.27 6.69
C GLY A 104 -2.60 -13.60 8.08
N PRO A 105 -3.62 -12.78 8.42
CA PRO A 105 -3.57 -11.91 9.61
C PRO A 105 -3.47 -12.66 10.94
N GLU A 106 -4.09 -13.83 11.04
CA GLU A 106 -4.14 -14.60 12.29
C GLU A 106 -2.76 -15.11 12.73
N GLU A 107 -1.88 -15.43 11.78
CA GLU A 107 -0.52 -15.88 12.05
C GLU A 107 0.49 -14.71 11.97
N SER A 108 0.33 -13.79 11.00
CA SER A 108 1.31 -12.73 10.77
C SER A 108 1.26 -11.61 11.79
N VAL A 109 0.06 -11.18 12.24
CA VAL A 109 -0.05 -10.06 13.21
C VAL A 109 0.64 -10.39 14.54
N PRO A 110 0.37 -11.53 15.21
CA PRO A 110 1.06 -11.86 16.46
C PRO A 110 2.58 -11.98 16.28
N ALA A 111 3.06 -12.43 15.11
CA ALA A 111 4.48 -12.56 14.82
C ALA A 111 5.16 -11.19 14.58
N LEU A 112 4.43 -10.18 14.06
CA LEU A 112 4.95 -8.85 13.77
C LEU A 112 4.94 -7.91 14.98
N ILE A 113 3.96 -8.03 15.88
CA ILE A 113 3.81 -7.14 17.03
C ILE A 113 5.12 -7.02 17.86
N PRO A 114 5.83 -8.09 18.20
CA PRO A 114 7.08 -7.96 18.98
C PRO A 114 8.15 -7.10 18.29
N LEU A 115 8.18 -7.07 16.95
CA LEU A 115 9.16 -6.30 16.19
C LEU A 115 8.89 -4.78 16.25
N THR A 116 7.70 -4.35 16.63
CA THR A 116 7.41 -2.93 16.85
C THR A 116 8.13 -2.35 18.07
N ALA A 117 8.67 -3.20 18.94
CA ALA A 117 9.52 -2.83 20.06
C ALA A 117 11.01 -3.18 19.84
N ASP A 118 11.42 -3.48 18.61
CA ASP A 118 12.81 -3.80 18.28
C ASP A 118 13.73 -2.62 18.64
N LYS A 119 14.96 -2.93 19.08
CA LYS A 119 15.98 -1.91 19.37
C LYS A 119 16.35 -1.06 18.15
N ASP A 120 16.25 -1.62 16.96
CA ASP A 120 16.58 -0.98 15.69
C ASP A 120 15.35 -0.28 15.10
N GLU A 121 15.47 1.00 14.81
CA GLU A 121 14.37 1.83 14.25
C GLU A 121 13.89 1.33 12.88
N PHE A 122 14.82 0.81 12.07
CA PHE A 122 14.48 0.28 10.76
C PHE A 122 13.56 -0.93 10.88
N VAL A 123 13.83 -1.83 11.85
CA VAL A 123 12.97 -3.00 12.11
C VAL A 123 11.60 -2.56 12.61
N ARG A 124 11.53 -1.61 13.56
CA ARG A 124 10.23 -1.08 14.04
C ARG A 124 9.42 -0.47 12.92
N ARG A 125 10.07 0.32 12.04
CA ARG A 125 9.43 0.95 10.90
C ARG A 125 8.88 -0.07 9.90
N GLU A 126 9.70 -1.05 9.51
CA GLU A 126 9.30 -2.07 8.55
C GLU A 126 8.20 -3.00 9.09
N SER A 127 8.22 -3.29 10.41
CA SER A 127 7.13 -4.04 11.06
C SER A 127 5.83 -3.25 11.11
N ALA A 128 5.88 -1.93 11.31
CA ALA A 128 4.68 -1.09 11.23
C ALA A 128 4.06 -1.14 9.82
N TYR A 129 4.87 -1.00 8.76
CA TYR A 129 4.38 -1.16 7.39
C TYR A 129 3.81 -2.56 7.13
N ALA A 130 4.50 -3.60 7.60
CA ALA A 130 4.03 -4.98 7.44
C ALA A 130 2.68 -5.20 8.14
N LEU A 131 2.49 -4.66 9.35
CA LEU A 131 1.21 -4.70 10.07
C LEU A 131 0.10 -4.00 9.28
N GLY A 132 0.35 -2.84 8.70
CA GLY A 132 -0.61 -2.13 7.83
C GLY A 132 -1.04 -2.98 6.64
N LEU A 133 -0.10 -3.64 5.97
CA LEU A 133 -0.37 -4.52 4.82
C LEU A 133 -1.22 -5.75 5.17
N THR A 134 -1.28 -6.16 6.44
CA THR A 134 -2.20 -7.22 6.88
C THR A 134 -3.66 -6.79 6.82
N ARG A 135 -3.93 -5.49 6.82
CA ARG A 135 -5.26 -4.88 6.91
C ARG A 135 -6.11 -5.40 8.08
N SER A 136 -5.45 -5.87 9.13
CA SER A 136 -6.11 -6.46 10.29
C SER A 136 -6.38 -5.41 11.37
N PRO A 137 -7.62 -5.27 11.85
CA PRO A 137 -7.93 -4.41 13.00
C PRO A 137 -7.16 -4.79 14.26
N LYS A 138 -6.70 -6.05 14.39
CA LYS A 138 -5.88 -6.50 15.53
C LYS A 138 -4.57 -5.74 15.72
N ALA A 139 -4.07 -5.06 14.67
CA ALA A 139 -2.85 -4.26 14.73
C ALA A 139 -3.06 -2.82 15.21
N ILE A 140 -4.30 -2.32 15.29
CA ILE A 140 -4.61 -0.90 15.52
C ILE A 140 -4.06 -0.41 16.85
N GLU A 141 -4.26 -1.14 17.93
CA GLU A 141 -3.78 -0.73 19.26
C GLU A 141 -2.26 -0.57 19.28
N THR A 142 -1.53 -1.55 18.74
CA THR A 142 -0.07 -1.52 18.65
C THR A 142 0.41 -0.36 17.79
N LEU A 143 -0.21 -0.15 16.62
CA LEU A 143 0.16 0.94 15.71
C LEU A 143 -0.19 2.31 16.28
N THR A 144 -1.30 2.42 17.01
CA THR A 144 -1.67 3.65 17.73
C THR A 144 -0.65 3.99 18.82
N SER A 145 -0.24 3.00 19.62
CA SER A 145 0.82 3.18 20.61
C SER A 145 2.13 3.63 19.95
N LEU A 146 2.53 2.97 18.86
CA LEU A 146 3.75 3.30 18.13
C LEU A 146 3.72 4.73 17.56
N LEU A 147 2.59 5.16 16.98
CA LEU A 147 2.38 6.52 16.49
C LEU A 147 2.54 7.57 17.58
N LEU A 148 2.07 7.29 18.79
CA LEU A 148 2.06 8.26 19.89
C LEU A 148 3.38 8.30 20.65
N THR A 149 4.11 7.18 20.75
CA THR A 149 5.18 7.02 21.73
C THR A 149 6.56 6.76 21.14
N ASP A 150 6.70 6.35 19.87
CA ASP A 150 8.02 6.11 19.31
C ASP A 150 8.83 7.41 19.21
N LYS A 151 10.11 7.33 19.55
CA LYS A 151 11.02 8.48 19.52
C LYS A 151 11.38 8.93 18.10
N GLU A 152 11.31 8.00 17.13
CA GLU A 152 11.72 8.24 15.76
C GLU A 152 10.53 8.62 14.88
N ASP A 153 10.61 9.78 14.26
CA ASP A 153 9.54 10.30 13.40
C ASP A 153 9.24 9.40 12.20
N GLY A 154 10.26 8.71 11.68
CA GLY A 154 10.10 7.74 10.60
C GLY A 154 9.23 6.54 11.01
N VAL A 155 9.36 6.08 12.25
CA VAL A 155 8.54 5.00 12.82
C VAL A 155 7.11 5.48 13.07
N ARG A 156 6.93 6.65 13.67
CA ARG A 156 5.61 7.27 13.87
C ARG A 156 4.88 7.48 12.55
N SER A 157 5.58 7.96 11.52
CA SER A 157 5.01 8.13 10.19
C SER A 157 4.57 6.80 9.57
N ALA A 158 5.38 5.74 9.72
CA ALA A 158 5.02 4.41 9.24
C ALA A 158 3.78 3.85 9.95
N ALA A 159 3.65 4.08 11.26
CA ALA A 159 2.47 3.70 12.03
C ALA A 159 1.21 4.44 11.55
N ALA A 160 1.32 5.75 11.26
CA ALA A 160 0.20 6.51 10.70
C ALA A 160 -0.22 5.98 9.31
N VAL A 161 0.74 5.67 8.43
CA VAL A 161 0.47 5.05 7.12
C VAL A 161 -0.23 3.70 7.30
N ALA A 162 0.28 2.86 8.20
CA ALA A 162 -0.28 1.54 8.48
C ALA A 162 -1.73 1.61 9.00
N LEU A 163 -2.04 2.56 9.87
CA LEU A 163 -3.42 2.81 10.33
C LEU A 163 -4.34 3.20 9.15
N GLY A 164 -3.83 4.01 8.23
CA GLY A 164 -4.55 4.35 7.00
C GLY A 164 -4.76 3.16 6.07
N ASP A 165 -3.78 2.27 5.92
CA ASP A 165 -3.88 1.06 5.09
C ASP A 165 -4.88 0.03 5.66
N ILE A 166 -5.00 -0.02 7.00
CA ILE A 166 -6.06 -0.80 7.66
C ILE A 166 -7.43 -0.15 7.40
N GLY A 167 -7.50 1.18 7.44
CA GLY A 167 -8.71 1.94 7.08
C GLY A 167 -9.84 1.87 8.09
N ASP A 168 -9.57 1.47 9.34
CA ASP A 168 -10.59 1.33 10.38
C ASP A 168 -10.90 2.68 11.03
N GLU A 169 -12.19 2.92 11.29
CA GLU A 169 -12.68 4.18 11.87
C GLU A 169 -12.15 4.45 13.29
N SER A 170 -11.80 3.43 14.04
CA SER A 170 -11.26 3.57 15.40
C SER A 170 -9.94 4.37 15.45
N ALA A 171 -9.17 4.42 14.34
CA ALA A 171 -7.96 5.21 14.23
C ALA A 171 -8.20 6.72 14.04
N VAL A 172 -9.43 7.12 13.66
CA VAL A 172 -9.75 8.52 13.28
C VAL A 172 -9.47 9.50 14.40
N VAL A 173 -9.85 9.17 15.62
CA VAL A 173 -9.65 10.07 16.77
C VAL A 173 -8.16 10.35 17.00
N THR A 174 -7.32 9.31 17.01
CA THR A 174 -5.88 9.46 17.22
C THR A 174 -5.22 10.25 16.09
N LEU A 175 -5.52 9.91 14.85
CA LEU A 175 -4.96 10.61 13.68
C LEU A 175 -5.40 12.08 13.63
N SER A 176 -6.66 12.39 13.99
CA SER A 176 -7.19 13.76 14.08
C SER A 176 -6.48 14.57 15.16
N ASN A 177 -6.22 13.96 16.31
CA ASN A 177 -5.49 14.61 17.41
C ASN A 177 -4.05 14.97 17.02
N ILE A 178 -3.37 14.13 16.24
CA ILE A 178 -2.03 14.43 15.71
C ILE A 178 -2.05 15.70 14.86
N LEU A 179 -3.03 15.89 14.00
CA LEU A 179 -3.16 17.09 13.17
C LEU A 179 -3.49 18.33 13.99
N THR A 180 -4.46 18.23 14.90
CA THR A 180 -4.98 19.39 15.66
C THR A 180 -4.01 19.85 16.74
N GLN A 181 -3.35 18.95 17.48
CA GLN A 181 -2.34 19.31 18.49
C GLN A 181 -1.13 20.02 17.85
N SER A 182 -0.69 19.57 16.67
CA SER A 182 0.39 20.25 15.95
C SER A 182 -0.04 21.60 15.41
N ALA A 183 -1.33 21.80 15.11
CA ALA A 183 -1.87 23.08 14.69
C ALA A 183 -1.86 24.13 15.83
N THR A 184 -2.08 23.70 17.08
CA THR A 184 -2.15 24.57 18.26
C THR A 184 -0.79 24.75 18.96
N SER A 185 0.18 23.85 18.73
CA SER A 185 1.50 23.98 19.34
C SER A 185 2.23 25.22 18.82
N GLY A 186 2.82 26.02 19.71
CA GLY A 186 3.61 27.21 19.36
C GLY A 186 4.93 26.93 18.63
N LYS A 187 5.22 25.67 18.30
CA LYS A 187 6.42 25.26 17.60
C LYS A 187 6.48 25.83 16.19
N SER A 188 7.68 26.20 15.74
CA SER A 188 7.91 26.69 14.38
C SER A 188 7.57 25.62 13.32
N LYS A 189 7.33 26.04 12.05
CA LYS A 189 7.14 25.12 10.92
C LYS A 189 8.23 24.05 10.83
N LYS A 190 9.46 24.41 11.17
CA LYS A 190 10.66 23.55 11.08
C LYS A 190 10.71 22.49 12.18
N GLU A 191 10.05 22.74 13.32
CA GLU A 191 10.03 21.81 14.48
C GLU A 191 8.82 20.87 14.45
N LYS A 192 7.88 21.09 13.54
CA LYS A 192 6.72 20.20 13.34
C LYS A 192 7.12 19.03 12.48
N ASN A 193 6.78 17.83 12.92
CA ASN A 193 7.07 16.64 12.15
C ASN A 193 6.17 16.55 10.92
N ILE A 194 6.65 17.09 9.80
CA ILE A 194 5.94 17.16 8.53
C ILE A 194 5.55 15.76 8.03
N PHE A 195 6.42 14.78 8.19
CA PHE A 195 6.18 13.43 7.69
C PHE A 195 5.04 12.75 8.42
N VAL A 196 4.99 12.89 9.77
CA VAL A 196 3.90 12.32 10.57
C VAL A 196 2.58 13.02 10.27
N LEU A 197 2.58 14.36 10.13
CA LEU A 197 1.37 15.11 9.82
C LEU A 197 0.80 14.78 8.44
N ARG A 198 1.64 14.66 7.43
CA ARG A 198 1.23 14.23 6.08
C ARG A 198 0.66 12.81 6.11
N ALA A 199 1.36 11.89 6.79
CA ALA A 199 0.89 10.52 6.92
C ALA A 199 -0.47 10.45 7.65
N ALA A 200 -0.67 11.23 8.71
CA ALA A 200 -1.93 11.30 9.43
C ALA A 200 -3.07 11.87 8.55
N ALA A 201 -2.82 12.95 7.80
CA ALA A 201 -3.82 13.51 6.89
C ALA A 201 -4.20 12.50 5.79
N LYS A 202 -3.22 11.83 5.18
CA LYS A 202 -3.44 10.77 4.19
C LYS A 202 -4.25 9.61 4.76
N ALA A 203 -3.85 9.13 5.93
CA ALA A 203 -4.52 8.03 6.63
C ALA A 203 -5.99 8.35 6.91
N LEU A 204 -6.30 9.56 7.38
CA LEU A 204 -7.67 10.02 7.57
C LEU A 204 -8.49 9.98 6.27
N GLY A 205 -7.90 10.38 5.15
CA GLY A 205 -8.55 10.25 3.83
C GLY A 205 -8.84 8.80 3.43
N GLN A 206 -7.95 7.87 3.78
CA GLN A 206 -8.11 6.44 3.51
C GLN A 206 -9.22 5.78 4.33
N THR A 207 -9.47 6.24 5.57
CA THR A 207 -10.59 5.74 6.38
C THR A 207 -11.97 6.04 5.79
N LYS A 208 -12.07 7.03 4.89
CA LYS A 208 -13.36 7.53 4.34
C LYS A 208 -14.35 8.00 5.40
N SER A 209 -13.95 8.15 6.65
CA SER A 209 -14.82 8.55 7.74
C SER A 209 -15.12 10.05 7.71
N LYS A 210 -16.39 10.40 7.76
CA LYS A 210 -16.84 11.80 7.87
C LYS A 210 -16.39 12.45 9.20
N ALA A 211 -16.14 11.67 10.23
CA ALA A 211 -15.63 12.18 11.50
C ALA A 211 -14.25 12.87 11.37
N ALA A 212 -13.48 12.55 10.31
CA ALA A 212 -12.19 13.18 10.03
C ALA A 212 -12.30 14.59 9.42
N VAL A 213 -13.45 14.97 8.86
CA VAL A 213 -13.61 16.19 8.06
C VAL A 213 -13.22 17.44 8.85
N THR A 214 -13.70 17.57 10.09
CA THR A 214 -13.41 18.75 10.94
C THR A 214 -11.90 18.94 11.16
N ALA A 215 -11.17 17.87 11.48
CA ALA A 215 -9.73 17.92 11.69
C ALA A 215 -8.95 18.24 10.41
N LEU A 216 -9.36 17.67 9.30
CA LEU A 216 -8.76 17.95 7.98
C LEU A 216 -9.03 19.37 7.50
N VAL A 217 -10.25 19.90 7.71
CA VAL A 217 -10.58 21.30 7.42
C VAL A 217 -9.74 22.24 8.26
N ALA A 218 -9.57 21.96 9.55
CA ALA A 218 -8.71 22.74 10.42
C ALA A 218 -7.24 22.72 9.94
N ALA A 219 -6.73 21.57 9.52
CA ALA A 219 -5.37 21.44 8.98
C ALA A 219 -5.22 22.19 7.64
N LEU A 220 -6.20 22.10 6.73
CA LEU A 220 -6.21 22.78 5.45
C LEU A 220 -6.17 24.32 5.61
N SER A 221 -6.94 24.83 6.56
CA SER A 221 -7.09 26.28 6.81
C SER A 221 -5.95 26.86 7.64
N ASN A 222 -5.08 26.05 8.23
CA ASN A 222 -4.02 26.51 9.10
C ASN A 222 -2.76 26.93 8.32
N GLU A 223 -2.62 28.23 8.10
CA GLU A 223 -1.44 28.79 7.38
C GLU A 223 -0.10 28.62 8.12
N LYS A 224 -0.12 28.23 9.40
CA LYS A 224 1.09 27.90 10.15
C LYS A 224 1.62 26.50 9.84
N LEU A 225 0.83 25.64 9.19
CA LEU A 225 1.30 24.37 8.66
C LEU A 225 2.00 24.59 7.32
N VAL A 226 2.96 23.70 7.03
CA VAL A 226 3.61 23.70 5.71
C VAL A 226 2.62 23.28 4.64
N GLU A 227 2.82 23.81 3.43
CA GLU A 227 1.93 23.61 2.29
C GLU A 227 1.71 22.13 1.97
N ASP A 228 2.72 21.26 2.16
CA ASP A 228 2.63 19.81 1.94
C ASP A 228 1.55 19.15 2.81
N VAL A 229 1.44 19.55 4.07
CA VAL A 229 0.39 19.01 4.97
C VAL A 229 -0.98 19.53 4.55
N ARG A 230 -1.09 20.79 4.17
CA ARG A 230 -2.33 21.41 3.70
C ARG A 230 -2.81 20.77 2.39
N ARG A 231 -1.88 20.48 1.46
CA ARG A 231 -2.19 19.77 0.21
C ARG A 231 -2.72 18.36 0.47
N GLU A 232 -2.07 17.62 1.38
CA GLU A 232 -2.53 16.29 1.76
C GLU A 232 -3.92 16.34 2.42
N ALA A 233 -4.17 17.34 3.29
CA ALA A 233 -5.50 17.54 3.89
C ALA A 233 -6.57 17.84 2.84
N ALA A 234 -6.27 18.68 1.82
CA ALA A 234 -7.18 18.94 0.71
C ALA A 234 -7.51 17.64 -0.06
N THR A 235 -6.48 16.84 -0.39
CA THR A 235 -6.65 15.55 -1.09
C THR A 235 -7.46 14.56 -0.26
N ALA A 236 -7.19 14.48 1.05
CA ALA A 236 -7.92 13.62 1.98
C ALA A 236 -9.41 13.99 2.05
N LEU A 237 -9.74 15.29 2.11
CA LEU A 237 -11.12 15.78 2.07
C LEU A 237 -11.83 15.38 0.78
N GLY A 238 -11.16 15.49 -0.36
CA GLY A 238 -11.66 15.01 -1.64
C GLY A 238 -11.91 13.49 -1.61
N SER A 239 -11.01 12.73 -1.02
CA SER A 239 -11.15 11.28 -0.87
C SER A 239 -12.34 10.87 0.00
N ILE A 240 -12.64 11.62 1.07
CA ILE A 240 -13.82 11.37 1.92
C ILE A 240 -15.11 11.72 1.18
N GLY A 241 -15.10 12.79 0.38
CA GLY A 241 -16.23 13.15 -0.45
C GLY A 241 -17.39 13.86 0.29
N ASP A 242 -17.15 14.41 1.49
CA ASP A 242 -18.19 15.08 2.26
C ASP A 242 -18.38 16.55 1.80
N PRO A 243 -19.60 16.97 1.40
CA PRO A 243 -19.86 18.36 1.00
C PRO A 243 -19.54 19.42 2.05
N ALA A 244 -19.48 19.08 3.34
CA ALA A 244 -19.09 19.99 4.41
C ALA A 244 -17.65 20.55 4.22
N ALA A 245 -16.80 19.87 3.42
CA ALA A 245 -15.47 20.33 3.09
C ALA A 245 -15.42 21.44 2.03
N LEU A 246 -16.49 21.62 1.23
CA LEU A 246 -16.48 22.52 0.08
C LEU A 246 -16.13 23.98 0.40
N PRO A 247 -16.59 24.61 1.49
CA PRO A 247 -16.21 26.00 1.79
C PRO A 247 -14.70 26.16 1.97
N ALA A 248 -14.07 25.28 2.75
CA ALA A 248 -12.63 25.32 2.99
C ALA A 248 -11.81 25.00 1.74
N LEU A 249 -12.25 24.04 0.93
CA LEU A 249 -11.63 23.72 -0.35
C LEU A 249 -11.71 24.87 -1.35
N ARG A 250 -12.84 25.60 -1.42
CA ARG A 250 -12.96 26.79 -2.27
C ARG A 250 -12.00 27.90 -1.87
N THR A 251 -11.82 28.13 -0.57
CA THR A 251 -10.80 29.06 -0.07
C THR A 251 -9.39 28.61 -0.46
N ALA A 252 -9.07 27.34 -0.28
CA ALA A 252 -7.75 26.78 -0.64
C ALA A 252 -7.50 26.81 -2.17
N ALA A 253 -8.55 26.75 -2.99
CA ALA A 253 -8.42 26.86 -4.45
C ALA A 253 -7.91 28.23 -4.92
N SER A 254 -8.04 29.27 -4.09
CA SER A 254 -7.48 30.60 -4.34
C SER A 254 -6.09 30.81 -3.73
N SER A 255 -5.44 29.75 -3.25
CA SER A 255 -4.10 29.82 -2.66
C SER A 255 -3.05 30.26 -3.68
N ALA A 256 -2.06 31.04 -3.22
CA ALA A 256 -0.87 31.39 -4.02
C ALA A 256 0.03 30.16 -4.31
N ASP A 257 -0.08 29.10 -3.50
CA ASP A 257 0.60 27.83 -3.78
C ASP A 257 -0.19 27.09 -4.89
N PRO A 258 0.40 26.93 -6.09
CA PRO A 258 -0.29 26.32 -7.23
C PRO A 258 -0.66 24.86 -7.00
N TYR A 259 0.14 24.13 -6.22
CA TYR A 259 -0.11 22.72 -5.91
C TYR A 259 -1.26 22.56 -4.91
N LEU A 260 -1.35 23.46 -3.92
CA LEU A 260 -2.48 23.48 -3.00
C LEU A 260 -3.78 23.84 -3.72
N SER A 261 -3.73 24.87 -4.57
CA SER A 261 -4.86 25.27 -5.42
C SER A 261 -5.34 24.11 -6.31
N GLN A 262 -4.42 23.43 -6.98
CA GLN A 262 -4.73 22.29 -7.83
C GLN A 262 -5.36 21.12 -7.04
N ALA A 263 -4.81 20.77 -5.87
CA ALA A 263 -5.35 19.72 -5.01
C ALA A 263 -6.77 20.05 -4.54
N ALA A 264 -7.01 21.30 -4.15
CA ALA A 264 -8.33 21.77 -3.74
C ALA A 264 -9.35 21.72 -4.89
N LEU A 265 -8.98 22.20 -6.09
CA LEU A 265 -9.83 22.13 -7.28
C LEU A 265 -10.16 20.69 -7.69
N ALA A 266 -9.18 19.77 -7.61
CA ALA A 266 -9.42 18.37 -7.89
C ALA A 266 -10.42 17.76 -6.89
N SER A 267 -10.28 18.08 -5.61
CA SER A 267 -11.16 17.60 -4.54
C SER A 267 -12.57 18.16 -4.65
N ILE A 268 -12.73 19.44 -5.04
CA ILE A 268 -14.06 20.05 -5.31
C ILE A 268 -14.75 19.28 -6.43
N ARG A 269 -14.07 19.02 -7.57
CA ARG A 269 -14.65 18.26 -8.68
C ARG A 269 -15.04 16.83 -8.30
N HIS A 270 -14.35 16.23 -7.34
CA HIS A 270 -14.70 14.89 -6.87
C HIS A 270 -15.96 14.91 -5.98
N ILE A 271 -16.12 15.93 -5.15
CA ILE A 271 -17.25 16.06 -4.22
C ILE A 271 -18.52 16.57 -4.92
N ALA A 272 -18.38 17.52 -5.84
CA ALA A 272 -19.46 18.17 -6.58
C ALA A 272 -19.12 18.19 -8.08
N PRO A 273 -19.36 17.07 -8.78
CA PRO A 273 -19.02 16.88 -10.20
C PRO A 273 -19.84 17.77 -11.13
#